data_e649f0bf7098ec19b481c4868d8237e0
#
_entry.id   e649f0bf7098ec19b481c4868d8237e0
#
_cell.length_a   1.000
_cell.length_b   1.000
_cell.length_c   1.000
_cell.angle_alpha   90.00
_cell.angle_beta   90.00
_cell.angle_gamma   90.00
#
_symmetry.space_group_name_H-M   'P 1'
#
loop_
_entity.id
_entity.type
_entity.pdbx_description
1 polymer ?
#
loop_
_entity_poly.entity_id
_entity_poly.type
_entity_poly.pdbx_seq_one_letter_code
_entity_poly.pdbx_strand_id
1 'polypeptide(L)'
;MAKMMAFDQEARDALRRGVSKLAKAVKVTLGPKGRNVIIQKSFGLPLVTKDGVTVAKEVDLEDTYENMGARMVREVASKTSDLVGDGTTTATILAESIFNEGMKAVVAGINPLRMKSGMDKAVNDITAAIKKMAVPVKDSKTEIAQVGAISANNDHEIGNLLADAMEKVGKDGVITVDEGKTLKTEVEWVEGMQFDRGYLSPYFVTDPQKMECVLENPYILLYEKKLSNIKDLIPILEAVVNAGRPLLIVAEDVDGEALATLVINRLRGTMKICAVKAPGYGDRHKAMLEDLGILSGGEVLFESLGRQLESLTLADLGTAKSIVVTKENTTIVEGGGKTEEIKARIAQLRREIEATTSDYDREKMEERLAKLSGGVAKISVGAATEAEVKEKKARVEDALHATRAAVEEGILPGGGIALLRASNALNSEGLDTDEKVGYDIIRRACRAPLTQIANNAGKDGGIVAEKVSEGKGNFGYNALTDTYEDLVKAGVVDPAKVTRTAIQNAASVASLLLTSDAIVADIPKEEKAAPAPMPEY
;
A
#
# COMPACT_ATOMS: atom_id res chain seq x y z
N MET A 1 -3.29 -30.54 17.00
CA MET A 1 -4.44 -30.87 16.12
C MET A 1 -3.96 -31.86 15.07
N ALA A 2 -4.82 -32.80 14.65
CA ALA A 2 -4.47 -33.69 13.54
C ALA A 2 -4.39 -32.90 12.23
N LYS A 3 -3.49 -33.32 11.34
CA LYS A 3 -3.29 -32.67 10.03
C LYS A 3 -3.76 -33.59 8.91
N MET A 4 -4.29 -33.01 7.88
CA MET A 4 -4.52 -33.67 6.59
C MET A 4 -3.40 -33.26 5.63
N MET A 5 -3.01 -34.16 4.76
CA MET A 5 -1.88 -33.97 3.85
C MET A 5 -2.29 -34.39 2.44
N ALA A 6 -1.83 -33.63 1.44
CA ALA A 6 -1.88 -34.00 0.04
C ALA A 6 -0.49 -33.90 -0.56
N PHE A 7 -0.19 -34.71 -1.54
CA PHE A 7 1.14 -34.82 -2.14
C PHE A 7 1.04 -34.80 -3.66
N ASP A 8 2.17 -34.56 -4.30
CA ASP A 8 2.35 -34.69 -5.75
C ASP A 8 1.25 -33.97 -6.57
N GLN A 9 0.66 -34.69 -7.50
CA GLN A 9 -0.31 -34.13 -8.44
C GLN A 9 -1.62 -33.71 -7.77
N GLU A 10 -2.09 -34.39 -6.74
CA GLU A 10 -3.30 -34.06 -5.99
C GLU A 10 -3.15 -32.68 -5.33
N ALA A 11 -2.02 -32.46 -4.66
CA ALA A 11 -1.70 -31.17 -4.02
C ALA A 11 -1.66 -30.04 -5.07
N ARG A 12 -0.94 -30.27 -6.16
CA ARG A 12 -0.79 -29.27 -7.24
C ARG A 12 -2.11 -28.93 -7.93
N ASP A 13 -2.96 -29.90 -8.21
CA ASP A 13 -4.27 -29.66 -8.83
C ASP A 13 -5.22 -28.90 -7.91
N ALA A 14 -5.19 -29.18 -6.60
CA ALA A 14 -5.98 -28.43 -5.62
C ALA A 14 -5.52 -26.97 -5.56
N LEU A 15 -4.20 -26.72 -5.43
CA LEU A 15 -3.65 -25.37 -5.46
C LEU A 15 -4.06 -24.63 -6.74
N ARG A 16 -3.96 -25.29 -7.91
CA ARG A 16 -4.31 -24.69 -9.21
C ARG A 16 -5.78 -24.28 -9.26
N ARG A 17 -6.70 -25.12 -8.77
CA ARG A 17 -8.12 -24.78 -8.72
C ARG A 17 -8.36 -23.56 -7.82
N GLY A 18 -7.70 -23.48 -6.68
CA GLY A 18 -7.80 -22.34 -5.77
C GLY A 18 -7.28 -21.05 -6.37
N VAL A 19 -6.08 -21.07 -6.95
CA VAL A 19 -5.48 -19.94 -7.68
C VAL A 19 -6.42 -19.45 -8.78
N SER A 20 -6.96 -20.36 -9.61
CA SER A 20 -7.82 -19.99 -10.73
C SER A 20 -9.19 -19.46 -10.28
N LYS A 21 -9.78 -19.99 -9.19
CA LYS A 21 -11.04 -19.47 -8.65
C LYS A 21 -10.90 -18.01 -8.18
N LEU A 22 -9.87 -17.71 -7.39
CA LEU A 22 -9.61 -16.35 -6.93
C LEU A 22 -9.29 -15.42 -8.11
N ALA A 23 -8.36 -15.81 -8.99
CA ALA A 23 -7.99 -14.99 -10.13
C ALA A 23 -9.19 -14.71 -11.05
N LYS A 24 -10.09 -15.68 -11.23
CA LYS A 24 -11.32 -15.49 -12.02
C LYS A 24 -12.25 -14.43 -11.43
N ALA A 25 -12.34 -14.34 -10.11
CA ALA A 25 -13.13 -13.32 -9.44
C ALA A 25 -12.48 -11.93 -9.57
N VAL A 26 -11.14 -11.84 -9.49
CA VAL A 26 -10.40 -10.58 -9.50
C VAL A 26 -10.25 -10.02 -10.92
N LYS A 27 -9.89 -10.83 -11.91
CA LYS A 27 -9.53 -10.38 -13.28
C LYS A 27 -10.67 -9.72 -14.07
N VAL A 28 -11.93 -9.93 -13.66
CA VAL A 28 -13.08 -9.26 -14.30
C VAL A 28 -13.10 -7.76 -14.07
N THR A 29 -12.38 -7.27 -13.07
CA THR A 29 -12.30 -5.85 -12.70
C THR A 29 -11.29 -5.06 -13.54
N LEU A 30 -10.36 -5.75 -14.26
CA LEU A 30 -9.23 -5.11 -14.93
C LEU A 30 -9.65 -4.24 -16.12
N GLY A 31 -9.07 -3.04 -16.18
CA GLY A 31 -9.16 -2.13 -17.32
C GLY A 31 -10.44 -1.27 -17.34
N PRO A 32 -10.57 -0.37 -18.33
CA PRO A 32 -11.66 0.62 -18.37
C PRO A 32 -13.04 -0.01 -18.55
N LYS A 33 -13.13 -1.18 -19.19
CA LYS A 33 -14.36 -1.97 -19.34
C LYS A 33 -14.46 -3.14 -18.35
N GLY A 34 -13.62 -3.15 -17.31
CA GLY A 34 -13.75 -4.07 -16.19
C GLY A 34 -15.08 -3.89 -15.45
N ARG A 35 -15.57 -4.95 -14.81
CA ARG A 35 -16.89 -5.01 -14.17
C ARG A 35 -16.76 -5.05 -12.66
N ASN A 36 -17.81 -4.60 -11.98
CA ASN A 36 -17.93 -4.70 -10.54
C ASN A 36 -18.14 -6.15 -10.09
N VAL A 37 -17.64 -6.45 -8.89
CA VAL A 37 -17.91 -7.68 -8.15
C VAL A 37 -18.81 -7.36 -6.97
N ILE A 38 -19.82 -8.18 -6.73
CA ILE A 38 -20.74 -8.06 -5.60
C ILE A 38 -20.29 -9.06 -4.53
N ILE A 39 -20.03 -8.58 -3.33
CA ILE A 39 -19.53 -9.36 -2.21
C ILE A 39 -20.56 -9.32 -1.09
N GLN A 40 -21.00 -10.50 -0.64
CA GLN A 40 -21.87 -10.62 0.51
C GLN A 40 -21.10 -10.27 1.79
N LYS A 41 -21.68 -9.45 2.66
CA LYS A 41 -21.16 -9.18 3.99
C LYS A 41 -21.97 -9.94 5.05
N SER A 42 -21.32 -10.29 6.16
CA SER A 42 -22.00 -10.96 7.29
C SER A 42 -23.10 -10.09 7.90
N PHE A 43 -22.95 -8.77 7.84
CA PHE A 43 -23.91 -7.79 8.29
C PHE A 43 -23.98 -6.62 7.30
N GLY A 44 -25.18 -6.06 7.10
CA GLY A 44 -25.39 -4.90 6.23
C GLY A 44 -25.66 -5.27 4.75
N LEU A 45 -25.52 -4.27 3.89
CA LEU A 45 -25.71 -4.42 2.44
C LEU A 45 -24.49 -5.09 1.78
N PRO A 46 -24.70 -5.84 0.68
CA PRO A 46 -23.59 -6.34 -0.12
C PRO A 46 -22.66 -5.20 -0.57
N LEU A 47 -21.36 -5.47 -0.54
CA LEU A 47 -20.35 -4.55 -1.07
C LEU A 47 -20.26 -4.73 -2.59
N VAL A 48 -20.34 -3.63 -3.33
CA VAL A 48 -20.10 -3.58 -4.77
C VAL A 48 -18.78 -2.87 -4.99
N THR A 49 -17.81 -3.55 -5.58
CA THR A 49 -16.46 -3.00 -5.76
C THR A 49 -15.87 -3.42 -7.11
N LYS A 50 -14.94 -2.59 -7.61
CA LYS A 50 -14.08 -2.87 -8.75
C LYS A 50 -12.61 -3.00 -8.34
N ASP A 51 -12.30 -2.76 -7.07
CA ASP A 51 -10.95 -2.91 -6.53
C ASP A 51 -10.56 -4.38 -6.38
N GLY A 52 -9.44 -4.74 -7.03
CA GLY A 52 -8.95 -6.12 -7.09
C GLY A 52 -8.47 -6.67 -5.75
N VAL A 53 -7.85 -5.84 -4.90
CA VAL A 53 -7.37 -6.30 -3.59
C VAL A 53 -8.53 -6.54 -2.62
N THR A 54 -9.55 -5.71 -2.64
CA THR A 54 -10.78 -5.91 -1.86
C THR A 54 -11.47 -7.21 -2.26
N VAL A 55 -11.59 -7.48 -3.57
CA VAL A 55 -12.14 -8.76 -4.05
C VAL A 55 -11.29 -9.93 -3.59
N ALA A 56 -9.96 -9.84 -3.72
CA ALA A 56 -9.06 -10.92 -3.33
C ALA A 56 -9.12 -11.23 -1.82
N LYS A 57 -9.23 -10.22 -0.96
CA LYS A 57 -9.32 -10.36 0.50
C LYS A 57 -10.58 -11.08 0.96
N GLU A 58 -11.68 -10.95 0.23
CA GLU A 58 -12.99 -11.53 0.61
C GLU A 58 -13.21 -12.95 0.05
N VAL A 59 -12.31 -13.45 -0.81
CA VAL A 59 -12.44 -14.82 -1.35
C VAL A 59 -11.87 -15.81 -0.36
N ASP A 60 -12.73 -16.57 0.29
CA ASP A 60 -12.39 -17.79 1.04
C ASP A 60 -13.14 -18.98 0.41
N LEU A 61 -12.42 -20.10 0.23
CA LEU A 61 -12.96 -21.29 -0.40
C LEU A 61 -13.23 -22.37 0.65
N GLU A 62 -14.29 -23.14 0.44
CA GLU A 62 -14.71 -24.22 1.34
C GLU A 62 -13.67 -25.35 1.42
N ASP A 63 -13.12 -25.74 0.26
CA ASP A 63 -12.04 -26.73 0.22
C ASP A 63 -10.74 -26.16 0.78
N THR A 64 -10.22 -26.77 1.83
CA THR A 64 -9.04 -26.29 2.57
C THR A 64 -7.78 -26.20 1.70
N TYR A 65 -7.55 -27.19 0.80
CA TYR A 65 -6.39 -27.21 -0.08
C TYR A 65 -6.51 -26.16 -1.19
N GLU A 66 -7.70 -26.03 -1.81
CA GLU A 66 -7.96 -24.97 -2.78
C GLU A 66 -7.82 -23.59 -2.14
N ASN A 67 -8.30 -23.44 -0.90
CA ASN A 67 -8.19 -22.18 -0.16
C ASN A 67 -6.74 -21.78 0.11
N MET A 68 -5.83 -22.75 0.31
CA MET A 68 -4.39 -22.44 0.42
C MET A 68 -3.85 -21.82 -0.87
N GLY A 69 -4.21 -22.36 -2.04
CA GLY A 69 -3.86 -21.77 -3.34
C GLY A 69 -4.43 -20.35 -3.53
N ALA A 70 -5.69 -20.15 -3.16
CA ALA A 70 -6.33 -18.84 -3.19
C ALA A 70 -5.62 -17.85 -2.26
N ARG A 71 -5.31 -18.23 -1.02
CA ARG A 71 -4.60 -17.39 -0.04
C ARG A 71 -3.21 -16.98 -0.50
N MET A 72 -2.48 -17.85 -1.18
CA MET A 72 -1.16 -17.49 -1.75
C MET A 72 -1.27 -16.38 -2.80
N VAL A 73 -2.28 -16.44 -3.68
CA VAL A 73 -2.49 -15.38 -4.68
C VAL A 73 -3.10 -14.13 -4.05
N ARG A 74 -3.92 -14.25 -2.99
CA ARG A 74 -4.35 -13.12 -2.17
C ARG A 74 -3.15 -12.35 -1.61
N GLU A 75 -2.13 -13.06 -1.15
CA GLU A 75 -0.88 -12.45 -0.67
C GLU A 75 -0.17 -11.62 -1.75
N VAL A 76 -0.21 -12.06 -3.03
CA VAL A 76 0.32 -11.27 -4.15
C VAL A 76 -0.40 -9.92 -4.26
N ALA A 77 -1.74 -9.94 -4.23
CA ALA A 77 -2.54 -8.72 -4.30
C ALA A 77 -2.28 -7.80 -3.10
N SER A 78 -2.27 -8.35 -1.89
CA SER A 78 -2.03 -7.59 -0.66
C SER A 78 -0.65 -6.96 -0.63
N LYS A 79 0.43 -7.72 -0.90
CA LYS A 79 1.80 -7.17 -0.97
C LYS A 79 1.96 -6.09 -2.03
N THR A 80 1.29 -6.24 -3.17
CA THR A 80 1.34 -5.22 -4.23
C THR A 80 0.63 -3.95 -3.77
N SER A 81 -0.54 -4.09 -3.13
CA SER A 81 -1.24 -2.97 -2.50
C SER A 81 -0.39 -2.25 -1.46
N ASP A 82 0.23 -3.01 -0.54
CA ASP A 82 1.04 -2.45 0.55
C ASP A 82 2.27 -1.67 0.04
N LEU A 83 2.88 -2.12 -1.08
CA LEU A 83 4.11 -1.51 -1.61
C LEU A 83 3.85 -0.32 -2.54
N VAL A 84 2.78 -0.37 -3.33
CA VAL A 84 2.54 0.60 -4.41
C VAL A 84 1.08 1.06 -4.53
N GLY A 85 0.18 0.52 -3.73
CA GLY A 85 -1.24 0.88 -3.64
C GLY A 85 -2.10 0.59 -4.88
N ASP A 86 -1.49 0.17 -5.99
CA ASP A 86 -2.16 -0.11 -7.27
C ASP A 86 -1.55 -1.35 -7.94
N GLY A 87 -2.14 -1.79 -9.08
CA GLY A 87 -1.63 -2.94 -9.86
C GLY A 87 -1.96 -4.31 -9.28
N THR A 88 -2.81 -4.40 -8.27
CA THR A 88 -3.18 -5.64 -7.55
C THR A 88 -3.84 -6.67 -8.47
N THR A 89 -4.73 -6.24 -9.35
CA THR A 89 -5.37 -7.09 -10.36
C THR A 89 -4.37 -7.60 -11.39
N THR A 90 -3.46 -6.73 -11.86
CA THR A 90 -2.38 -7.10 -12.79
C THR A 90 -1.47 -8.15 -12.18
N ALA A 91 -1.05 -7.97 -10.91
CA ALA A 91 -0.21 -8.92 -10.19
C ALA A 91 -0.90 -10.29 -10.02
N THR A 92 -2.20 -10.30 -9.71
CA THR A 92 -3.02 -11.52 -9.61
C THR A 92 -3.07 -12.29 -10.93
N ILE A 93 -3.29 -11.60 -12.05
CA ILE A 93 -3.34 -12.18 -13.40
C ILE A 93 -1.97 -12.77 -13.79
N LEU A 94 -0.91 -12.04 -13.51
CA LEU A 94 0.46 -12.51 -13.75
C LEU A 94 0.76 -13.76 -12.93
N ALA A 95 0.40 -13.78 -11.65
CA ALA A 95 0.61 -14.95 -10.78
C ALA A 95 -0.16 -16.18 -11.29
N GLU A 96 -1.44 -16.02 -11.67
CA GLU A 96 -2.23 -17.10 -12.28
C GLU A 96 -1.57 -17.62 -13.57
N SER A 97 -1.15 -16.71 -14.45
CA SER A 97 -0.54 -17.07 -15.73
C SER A 97 0.78 -17.79 -15.56
N ILE A 98 1.67 -17.28 -14.70
CA ILE A 98 2.97 -17.90 -14.40
C ILE A 98 2.77 -19.28 -13.80
N PHE A 99 1.88 -19.40 -12.82
CA PHE A 99 1.60 -20.65 -12.15
C PHE A 99 1.02 -21.70 -13.10
N ASN A 100 0.03 -21.35 -13.92
CA ASN A 100 -0.58 -22.27 -14.87
C ASN A 100 0.41 -22.75 -15.96
N GLU A 101 1.25 -21.86 -16.49
CA GLU A 101 2.28 -22.25 -17.46
C GLU A 101 3.39 -23.09 -16.81
N GLY A 102 3.80 -22.73 -15.57
CA GLY A 102 4.78 -23.49 -14.82
C GLY A 102 4.30 -24.91 -14.47
N MET A 103 3.03 -25.06 -14.10
CA MET A 103 2.42 -26.38 -13.84
C MET A 103 2.48 -27.31 -15.05
N LYS A 104 2.25 -26.79 -16.26
CA LYS A 104 2.39 -27.60 -17.48
C LYS A 104 3.83 -28.13 -17.64
N ALA A 105 4.82 -27.28 -17.32
CA ALA A 105 6.23 -27.67 -17.41
C ALA A 105 6.63 -28.68 -16.33
N VAL A 106 6.16 -28.51 -15.09
CA VAL A 106 6.42 -29.45 -13.97
C VAL A 106 5.83 -30.83 -14.29
N VAL A 107 4.58 -30.88 -14.78
CA VAL A 107 3.95 -32.14 -15.21
C VAL A 107 4.70 -32.80 -16.39
N ALA A 108 5.31 -31.98 -17.26
CA ALA A 108 6.17 -32.48 -18.35
C ALA A 108 7.56 -32.94 -17.89
N GLY A 109 7.87 -32.90 -16.57
CA GLY A 109 9.11 -33.42 -15.99
C GLY A 109 10.25 -32.40 -15.88
N ILE A 110 9.99 -31.11 -16.09
CA ILE A 110 10.98 -30.03 -15.87
C ILE A 110 11.26 -29.89 -14.38
N ASN A 111 12.54 -29.77 -14.01
CA ASN A 111 12.94 -29.59 -12.61
C ASN A 111 12.46 -28.22 -12.07
N PRO A 112 11.57 -28.19 -11.04
CA PRO A 112 10.97 -26.95 -10.55
C PRO A 112 11.99 -25.93 -10.01
N LEU A 113 13.08 -26.41 -9.38
CA LEU A 113 14.11 -25.54 -8.81
C LEU A 113 14.96 -24.87 -9.89
N ARG A 114 15.31 -25.63 -10.96
CA ARG A 114 16.02 -25.07 -12.11
C ARG A 114 15.13 -24.12 -12.90
N MET A 115 13.89 -24.50 -13.12
CA MET A 115 12.87 -23.65 -13.73
C MET A 115 12.71 -22.32 -12.97
N LYS A 116 12.65 -22.37 -11.62
CA LYS A 116 12.62 -21.17 -10.77
C LYS A 116 13.83 -20.27 -11.01
N SER A 117 15.04 -20.81 -11.09
CA SER A 117 16.25 -20.04 -11.41
C SER A 117 16.11 -19.26 -12.73
N GLY A 118 15.55 -19.90 -13.77
CA GLY A 118 15.25 -19.25 -15.03
C GLY A 118 14.20 -18.15 -14.93
N MET A 119 13.14 -18.39 -14.14
CA MET A 119 12.11 -17.37 -13.87
C MET A 119 12.69 -16.15 -13.16
N ASP A 120 13.52 -16.35 -12.13
CA ASP A 120 14.15 -15.27 -11.38
C ASP A 120 15.05 -14.39 -12.30
N LYS A 121 15.81 -15.02 -13.21
CA LYS A 121 16.61 -14.30 -14.21
C LYS A 121 15.74 -13.48 -15.16
N ALA A 122 14.65 -14.07 -15.68
CA ALA A 122 13.71 -13.35 -16.56
C ALA A 122 13.08 -12.13 -15.89
N VAL A 123 12.68 -12.25 -14.61
CA VAL A 123 12.12 -11.14 -13.83
C VAL A 123 13.13 -10.02 -13.64
N ASN A 124 14.41 -10.35 -13.39
CA ASN A 124 15.47 -9.36 -13.29
C ASN A 124 15.67 -8.59 -14.62
N ASP A 125 15.69 -9.31 -15.73
CA ASP A 125 15.84 -8.72 -17.06
C ASP A 125 14.64 -7.84 -17.44
N ILE A 126 13.42 -8.29 -17.16
CA ILE A 126 12.19 -7.48 -17.33
C ILE A 126 12.24 -6.23 -16.47
N THR A 127 12.64 -6.35 -15.21
CA THR A 127 12.76 -5.21 -14.30
C THR A 127 13.76 -4.18 -14.82
N ALA A 128 14.90 -4.64 -15.35
CA ALA A 128 15.89 -3.77 -15.96
C ALA A 128 15.35 -3.10 -17.24
N ALA A 129 14.60 -3.84 -18.07
CA ALA A 129 13.96 -3.30 -19.27
C ALA A 129 12.90 -2.25 -18.92
N ILE A 130 12.05 -2.50 -17.92
CA ILE A 130 11.04 -1.56 -17.40
C ILE A 130 11.72 -0.26 -16.95
N LYS A 131 12.76 -0.34 -16.12
CA LYS A 131 13.51 0.85 -15.65
C LYS A 131 14.11 1.65 -16.80
N LYS A 132 14.61 0.99 -17.85
CA LYS A 132 15.15 1.64 -19.04
C LYS A 132 14.07 2.30 -19.91
N MET A 133 12.87 1.74 -19.94
CA MET A 133 11.73 2.26 -20.70
C MET A 133 11.01 3.39 -19.97
N ALA A 134 11.15 3.49 -18.66
CA ALA A 134 10.46 4.48 -17.84
C ALA A 134 10.87 5.91 -18.25
N VAL A 135 9.86 6.76 -18.44
CA VAL A 135 10.04 8.19 -18.73
C VAL A 135 9.80 8.94 -17.41
N PRO A 136 10.81 9.68 -16.90
CA PRO A 136 10.62 10.45 -15.67
C PRO A 136 9.50 11.47 -15.81
N VAL A 137 8.61 11.53 -14.83
CA VAL A 137 7.59 12.58 -14.70
C VAL A 137 8.32 13.84 -14.21
N LYS A 138 8.59 14.76 -15.13
CA LYS A 138 9.27 16.03 -14.82
C LYS A 138 8.23 17.05 -14.38
N ASP A 139 7.85 17.05 -13.10
CA ASP A 139 6.97 18.07 -12.51
C ASP A 139 5.80 18.53 -13.42
N SER A 140 5.44 17.68 -14.37
CA SER A 140 4.40 17.94 -15.36
C SER A 140 3.05 17.63 -14.71
N LYS A 141 2.37 18.67 -14.28
CA LYS A 141 1.00 18.60 -13.77
C LYS A 141 0.09 17.75 -14.68
N THR A 142 0.27 17.86 -16.00
CA THR A 142 -0.50 17.11 -16.98
C THR A 142 -0.24 15.61 -16.88
N GLU A 143 1.01 15.18 -16.74
CA GLU A 143 1.35 13.75 -16.64
C GLU A 143 0.86 13.16 -15.30
N ILE A 144 1.00 13.91 -14.20
CA ILE A 144 0.45 13.51 -12.89
C ILE A 144 -1.06 13.36 -12.97
N ALA A 145 -1.76 14.34 -13.59
CA ALA A 145 -3.21 14.28 -13.78
C ALA A 145 -3.64 13.08 -14.62
N GLN A 146 -2.89 12.72 -15.68
CA GLN A 146 -3.15 11.55 -16.51
C GLN A 146 -3.02 10.25 -15.71
N VAL A 147 -1.92 10.09 -14.96
CA VAL A 147 -1.72 8.91 -14.09
C VAL A 147 -2.86 8.81 -13.08
N GLY A 148 -3.19 9.89 -12.39
CA GLY A 148 -4.26 9.93 -11.41
C GLY A 148 -5.62 9.58 -12.02
N ALA A 149 -5.93 10.12 -13.21
CA ALA A 149 -7.17 9.83 -13.91
C ALA A 149 -7.28 8.34 -14.30
N ILE A 150 -6.22 7.75 -14.85
CA ILE A 150 -6.21 6.32 -15.25
C ILE A 150 -6.43 5.42 -14.04
N SER A 151 -5.70 5.64 -12.96
CA SER A 151 -5.83 4.85 -11.73
C SER A 151 -7.20 5.05 -11.07
N ALA A 152 -7.79 6.23 -11.21
CA ALA A 152 -9.18 6.52 -10.78
C ALA A 152 -10.26 6.06 -11.77
N ASN A 153 -10.01 5.07 -12.63
CA ASN A 153 -10.96 4.59 -13.65
C ASN A 153 -11.39 5.65 -14.69
N ASN A 154 -10.47 6.45 -15.19
CA ASN A 154 -10.66 7.59 -16.11
C ASN A 154 -11.44 8.77 -15.50
N ASP A 155 -11.38 8.95 -14.20
CA ASP A 155 -11.95 10.11 -13.54
C ASP A 155 -10.94 11.28 -13.60
N HIS A 156 -11.13 12.16 -14.60
CA HIS A 156 -10.26 13.32 -14.81
C HIS A 156 -10.39 14.38 -13.70
N GLU A 157 -11.52 14.41 -12.98
CA GLU A 157 -11.71 15.32 -11.85
C GLU A 157 -10.77 14.92 -10.71
N ILE A 158 -10.71 13.63 -10.37
CA ILE A 158 -9.77 13.09 -9.38
C ILE A 158 -8.33 13.30 -9.83
N GLY A 159 -8.01 13.02 -11.10
CA GLY A 159 -6.65 13.21 -11.63
C GLY A 159 -6.16 14.66 -11.51
N ASN A 160 -6.98 15.62 -11.88
CA ASN A 160 -6.65 17.05 -11.76
C ASN A 160 -6.50 17.48 -10.30
N LEU A 161 -7.40 17.04 -9.42
CA LEU A 161 -7.37 17.34 -8.00
C LEU A 161 -6.08 16.84 -7.34
N LEU A 162 -5.63 15.64 -7.68
CA LEU A 162 -4.37 15.09 -7.18
C LEU A 162 -3.15 15.83 -7.74
N ALA A 163 -3.18 16.22 -9.03
CA ALA A 163 -2.10 17.01 -9.62
C ALA A 163 -1.98 18.38 -8.97
N ASP A 164 -3.11 19.06 -8.69
CA ASP A 164 -3.14 20.33 -7.95
C ASP A 164 -2.62 20.18 -6.53
N ALA A 165 -2.99 19.08 -5.86
CA ALA A 165 -2.52 18.76 -4.53
C ALA A 165 -1.00 18.55 -4.51
N MET A 166 -0.47 17.71 -5.41
CA MET A 166 0.96 17.40 -5.50
C MET A 166 1.81 18.60 -5.91
N GLU A 167 1.32 19.44 -6.81
CA GLU A 167 2.01 20.69 -7.20
C GLU A 167 2.22 21.61 -6.01
N LYS A 168 1.24 21.68 -5.11
CA LYS A 168 1.26 22.61 -3.97
C LYS A 168 2.04 22.09 -2.78
N VAL A 169 1.94 20.79 -2.44
CA VAL A 169 2.72 20.21 -1.32
C VAL A 169 4.14 19.80 -1.73
N GLY A 170 4.41 19.69 -3.03
CA GLY A 170 5.68 19.20 -3.55
C GLY A 170 5.79 17.68 -3.53
N LYS A 171 6.96 17.18 -4.00
CA LYS A 171 7.20 15.72 -4.16
C LYS A 171 7.18 14.95 -2.84
N ASP A 172 7.68 15.57 -1.79
CA ASP A 172 7.77 14.98 -0.44
C ASP A 172 6.59 15.39 0.46
N GLY A 173 5.62 16.10 -0.11
CA GLY A 173 4.45 16.59 0.60
C GLY A 173 3.46 15.48 0.94
N VAL A 174 2.74 15.68 2.03
CA VAL A 174 1.76 14.72 2.53
C VAL A 174 0.38 15.02 1.97
N ILE A 175 -0.27 13.99 1.42
CA ILE A 175 -1.67 14.06 1.00
C ILE A 175 -2.42 12.97 1.77
N THR A 176 -3.48 13.36 2.47
CA THR A 176 -4.40 12.45 3.18
C THR A 176 -5.77 12.47 2.52
N VAL A 177 -6.47 11.35 2.59
CA VAL A 177 -7.81 11.19 2.00
C VAL A 177 -8.78 10.77 3.09
N ASP A 178 -9.76 11.61 3.38
CA ASP A 178 -10.77 11.40 4.41
C ASP A 178 -12.19 11.40 3.86
N GLU A 179 -13.12 10.83 4.61
CA GLU A 179 -14.54 10.92 4.30
C GLU A 179 -15.04 12.35 4.61
N GLY A 180 -15.51 13.05 3.58
CA GLY A 180 -16.12 14.37 3.71
C GLY A 180 -17.57 14.29 4.19
N LYS A 181 -18.07 15.41 4.68
CA LYS A 181 -19.49 15.58 5.09
C LYS A 181 -20.34 16.29 4.04
N THR A 182 -19.71 16.73 2.95
CA THR A 182 -20.34 17.48 1.86
C THR A 182 -20.58 16.57 0.64
N LEU A 183 -21.39 17.04 -0.30
CA LEU A 183 -21.60 16.33 -1.58
C LEU A 183 -20.40 16.45 -2.54
N LYS A 184 -19.55 17.47 -2.33
CA LYS A 184 -18.39 17.73 -3.18
C LYS A 184 -17.11 17.27 -2.53
N THR A 185 -16.19 16.80 -3.35
CA THR A 185 -14.81 16.54 -2.92
C THR A 185 -14.05 17.85 -2.87
N GLU A 186 -13.41 18.14 -1.74
CA GLU A 186 -12.70 19.39 -1.47
C GLU A 186 -11.28 19.10 -1.00
N VAL A 187 -10.34 20.01 -1.30
CA VAL A 187 -8.96 19.93 -0.81
C VAL A 187 -8.73 21.08 0.16
N GLU A 188 -8.41 20.74 1.38
CA GLU A 188 -7.99 21.68 2.41
C GLU A 188 -6.48 21.57 2.62
N TRP A 189 -5.85 22.72 2.86
CA TRP A 189 -4.42 22.83 3.14
C TRP A 189 -4.26 23.08 4.62
N VAL A 190 -3.61 22.13 5.31
CA VAL A 190 -3.47 22.16 6.75
C VAL A 190 -2.02 22.01 7.16
N GLU A 191 -1.69 22.55 8.33
CA GLU A 191 -0.39 22.34 8.93
C GLU A 191 -0.26 20.88 9.39
N GLY A 192 0.88 20.28 9.11
CA GLY A 192 1.10 18.87 9.44
C GLY A 192 2.46 18.37 8.97
N MET A 193 2.81 17.17 9.40
CA MET A 193 4.09 16.55 9.06
C MET A 193 3.98 15.03 9.04
N GLN A 194 4.76 14.37 8.17
CA GLN A 194 4.96 12.94 8.19
C GLN A 194 6.42 12.61 8.50
N PHE A 195 6.64 11.54 9.26
CA PHE A 195 7.97 11.00 9.50
C PHE A 195 8.00 9.47 9.44
N ASP A 196 9.16 8.91 9.11
CA ASP A 196 9.38 7.50 8.78
C ASP A 196 9.54 6.66 10.05
N ARG A 197 8.51 6.58 10.87
CA ARG A 197 8.41 5.69 12.04
C ARG A 197 6.97 5.25 12.18
N GLY A 198 6.75 3.94 12.19
CA GLY A 198 5.44 3.35 12.41
C GLY A 198 5.22 2.90 13.85
N TYR A 199 4.08 2.26 14.07
CA TYR A 199 3.71 1.77 15.40
C TYR A 199 4.68 0.68 15.90
N LEU A 200 4.99 0.70 17.19
CA LEU A 200 5.88 -0.28 17.84
C LEU A 200 5.23 -1.66 18.03
N SER A 201 3.91 -1.74 17.93
CA SER A 201 3.18 -3.00 18.05
C SER A 201 1.95 -3.01 17.16
N PRO A 202 1.71 -4.11 16.41
CA PRO A 202 0.48 -4.27 15.61
C PRO A 202 -0.79 -4.22 16.47
N TYR A 203 -0.70 -4.45 17.76
CA TYR A 203 -1.85 -4.35 18.67
C TYR A 203 -2.38 -2.93 18.88
N PHE A 204 -1.64 -1.90 18.44
CA PHE A 204 -2.14 -0.52 18.44
C PHE A 204 -3.10 -0.22 17.28
N VAL A 205 -3.12 -1.05 16.24
CA VAL A 205 -3.97 -0.89 15.05
C VAL A 205 -5.45 -0.72 15.43
N THR A 206 -6.08 0.33 14.87
CA THR A 206 -7.50 0.63 15.04
C THR A 206 -8.33 0.22 13.84
N ASP A 207 -7.73 0.23 12.64
CA ASP A 207 -8.30 -0.26 11.38
C ASP A 207 -7.53 -1.49 10.88
N PRO A 208 -8.01 -2.70 11.16
CA PRO A 208 -7.34 -3.93 10.74
C PRO A 208 -7.31 -4.14 9.22
N GLN A 209 -8.20 -3.48 8.46
CA GLN A 209 -8.26 -3.64 7.00
C GLN A 209 -7.10 -2.90 6.33
N LYS A 210 -6.78 -1.71 6.84
CA LYS A 210 -5.66 -0.88 6.37
C LYS A 210 -4.37 -1.09 7.17
N MET A 211 -4.43 -1.84 8.27
CA MET A 211 -3.33 -1.99 9.23
C MET A 211 -2.83 -0.64 9.77
N GLU A 212 -3.75 0.26 10.06
CA GLU A 212 -3.47 1.62 10.52
C GLU A 212 -4.01 1.87 11.94
N CYS A 213 -3.30 2.74 12.67
CA CYS A 213 -3.79 3.30 13.92
C CYS A 213 -4.21 4.75 13.67
N VAL A 214 -5.51 5.02 13.72
CA VAL A 214 -6.08 6.36 13.55
C VAL A 214 -6.50 6.89 14.92
N LEU A 215 -5.96 8.05 15.28
CA LEU A 215 -6.25 8.75 16.53
C LEU A 215 -6.87 10.12 16.20
N GLU A 216 -8.11 10.34 16.63
CA GLU A 216 -8.82 11.61 16.43
C GLU A 216 -8.73 12.50 17.67
N ASN A 217 -8.35 13.76 17.48
CA ASN A 217 -8.10 14.74 18.54
C ASN A 217 -7.17 14.23 19.66
N PRO A 218 -6.02 13.58 19.31
CA PRO A 218 -5.12 13.01 20.29
C PRO A 218 -4.33 14.06 21.07
N TYR A 219 -3.86 13.65 22.25
CA TYR A 219 -2.69 14.24 22.89
C TYR A 219 -1.42 13.62 22.32
N ILE A 220 -0.31 14.36 22.36
CA ILE A 220 1.00 13.92 21.87
C ILE A 220 2.03 14.12 22.98
N LEU A 221 2.63 13.03 23.44
CA LEU A 221 3.75 13.04 24.38
C LEU A 221 5.06 12.93 23.60
N LEU A 222 5.95 13.91 23.75
CA LEU A 222 7.26 13.96 23.13
C LEU A 222 8.36 13.78 24.18
N TYR A 223 9.12 12.69 24.08
CA TYR A 223 10.15 12.37 25.06
C TYR A 223 11.49 11.99 24.39
N GLU A 224 12.61 12.56 24.85
CA GLU A 224 13.91 12.35 24.21
C GLU A 224 14.54 10.97 24.44
N LYS A 225 14.14 10.29 25.52
CA LYS A 225 14.74 9.02 25.93
C LYS A 225 13.84 7.84 25.73
N LYS A 226 14.39 6.66 26.04
CA LYS A 226 13.69 5.40 26.01
C LYS A 226 12.75 5.25 27.21
N LEU A 227 11.55 4.72 26.96
CA LEU A 227 10.53 4.40 27.96
C LEU A 227 10.47 2.89 28.18
N SER A 228 11.00 2.41 29.31
CA SER A 228 10.98 0.99 29.69
C SER A 228 10.14 0.73 30.95
N ASN A 229 10.04 1.73 31.84
CA ASN A 229 9.28 1.65 33.08
C ASN A 229 7.95 2.39 32.92
N ILE A 230 6.84 1.73 33.28
CA ILE A 230 5.51 2.34 33.19
C ILE A 230 5.20 3.31 34.32
N LYS A 231 5.87 3.17 35.47
CA LYS A 231 5.54 3.92 36.70
C LYS A 231 5.60 5.42 36.49
N ASP A 232 6.59 5.89 35.75
CA ASP A 232 6.83 7.30 35.51
C ASP A 232 5.76 7.93 34.60
N LEU A 233 5.05 7.08 33.84
CA LEU A 233 3.94 7.47 32.95
C LEU A 233 2.56 7.42 33.61
N ILE A 234 2.39 6.73 34.75
CA ILE A 234 1.07 6.52 35.36
C ILE A 234 0.29 7.83 35.55
N PRO A 235 0.86 8.91 36.11
CA PRO A 235 0.12 10.13 36.37
C PRO A 235 -0.47 10.75 35.09
N ILE A 236 0.33 10.81 34.01
CA ILE A 236 -0.12 11.39 32.75
C ILE A 236 -1.11 10.48 32.03
N LEU A 237 -0.93 9.14 32.10
CA LEU A 237 -1.87 8.19 31.51
C LEU A 237 -3.25 8.28 32.19
N GLU A 238 -3.31 8.40 33.51
CA GLU A 238 -4.56 8.61 34.25
C GLU A 238 -5.24 9.92 33.87
N ALA A 239 -4.48 11.00 33.72
CA ALA A 239 -5.00 12.29 33.28
C ALA A 239 -5.59 12.21 31.86
N VAL A 240 -4.94 11.51 30.93
CA VAL A 240 -5.39 11.31 29.55
C VAL A 240 -6.66 10.44 29.51
N VAL A 241 -6.72 9.37 30.32
CA VAL A 241 -7.92 8.51 30.44
C VAL A 241 -9.10 9.34 30.94
N ASN A 242 -8.90 10.14 31.99
CA ASN A 242 -9.95 10.99 32.54
C ASN A 242 -10.42 12.07 31.55
N ALA A 243 -9.54 12.54 30.67
CA ALA A 243 -9.88 13.48 29.59
C ALA A 243 -10.63 12.80 28.42
N GLY A 244 -10.63 11.45 28.35
CA GLY A 244 -11.33 10.69 27.31
C GLY A 244 -10.75 10.84 25.89
N ARG A 245 -9.51 11.34 25.75
CA ARG A 245 -8.86 11.57 24.46
C ARG A 245 -7.78 10.52 24.18
N PRO A 246 -7.52 10.20 22.90
CA PRO A 246 -6.41 9.33 22.52
C PRO A 246 -5.05 9.93 22.87
N LEU A 247 -4.01 9.08 22.94
CA LEU A 247 -2.63 9.50 23.17
C LEU A 247 -1.69 8.88 22.14
N LEU A 248 -0.85 9.71 21.52
CA LEU A 248 0.34 9.28 20.81
C LEU A 248 1.56 9.50 21.70
N ILE A 249 2.39 8.48 21.88
CA ILE A 249 3.70 8.58 22.54
C ILE A 249 4.78 8.53 21.46
N VAL A 250 5.62 9.55 21.41
CA VAL A 250 6.81 9.63 20.55
C VAL A 250 8.04 9.68 21.47
N ALA A 251 8.81 8.62 21.49
CA ALA A 251 9.99 8.49 22.34
C ALA A 251 11.15 7.87 21.56
N GLU A 252 12.40 7.96 22.05
CA GLU A 252 13.53 7.28 21.42
C GLU A 252 13.23 5.80 21.18
N ASP A 253 12.68 5.13 22.20
CA ASP A 253 12.10 3.78 22.10
C ASP A 253 11.06 3.58 23.22
N VAL A 254 10.15 2.61 23.03
CA VAL A 254 9.25 2.15 24.09
C VAL A 254 9.31 0.62 24.12
N ASP A 255 9.76 0.05 25.24
CA ASP A 255 9.89 -1.41 25.35
C ASP A 255 9.51 -1.94 26.75
N GLY A 256 9.82 -3.21 26.98
CA GLY A 256 9.69 -3.87 28.27
C GLY A 256 8.30 -3.76 28.88
N GLU A 257 8.25 -3.41 30.17
CA GLU A 257 7.01 -3.28 30.93
C GLU A 257 6.12 -2.14 30.41
N ALA A 258 6.72 -1.04 29.97
CA ALA A 258 5.98 0.10 29.42
C ALA A 258 5.17 -0.30 28.19
N LEU A 259 5.82 -0.87 27.17
CA LEU A 259 5.14 -1.31 25.95
C LEU A 259 4.06 -2.35 26.24
N ALA A 260 4.36 -3.36 27.05
CA ALA A 260 3.40 -4.41 27.40
C ALA A 260 2.14 -3.84 28.07
N THR A 261 2.32 -2.90 29.01
CA THR A 261 1.20 -2.27 29.71
C THR A 261 0.35 -1.39 28.78
N LEU A 262 0.98 -0.62 27.89
CA LEU A 262 0.26 0.20 26.90
C LEU A 262 -0.57 -0.69 25.95
N VAL A 263 -0.01 -1.80 25.47
CA VAL A 263 -0.71 -2.78 24.62
C VAL A 263 -1.88 -3.41 25.36
N ILE A 264 -1.71 -3.84 26.62
CA ILE A 264 -2.78 -4.44 27.41
C ILE A 264 -3.93 -3.45 27.62
N ASN A 265 -3.64 -2.20 27.96
CA ASN A 265 -4.66 -1.17 28.14
C ASN A 265 -5.42 -0.85 26.84
N ARG A 266 -4.71 -0.85 25.71
CA ARG A 266 -5.31 -0.72 24.39
C ARG A 266 -6.26 -1.88 24.07
N LEU A 267 -5.83 -3.14 24.31
CA LEU A 267 -6.63 -4.33 24.07
C LEU A 267 -7.87 -4.41 24.98
N ARG A 268 -7.75 -3.93 26.22
CA ARG A 268 -8.90 -3.82 27.16
C ARG A 268 -9.88 -2.70 26.80
N GLY A 269 -9.53 -1.85 25.83
CA GLY A 269 -10.35 -0.69 25.47
C GLY A 269 -10.33 0.45 26.49
N THR A 270 -9.45 0.40 27.49
CA THR A 270 -9.32 1.42 28.54
C THR A 270 -8.77 2.73 27.98
N MET A 271 -7.88 2.63 26.99
CA MET A 271 -7.24 3.78 26.33
C MET A 271 -7.15 3.56 24.82
N LYS A 272 -7.35 4.63 24.05
CA LYS A 272 -6.92 4.70 22.66
C LYS A 272 -5.50 5.27 22.63
N ILE A 273 -4.51 4.42 22.41
CA ILE A 273 -3.10 4.80 22.49
C ILE A 273 -2.29 4.17 21.37
N CYS A 274 -1.27 4.88 20.92
CA CYS A 274 -0.24 4.38 20.03
C CYS A 274 1.12 4.86 20.51
N ALA A 275 2.16 4.04 20.33
CA ALA A 275 3.54 4.40 20.61
C ALA A 275 4.38 4.19 19.36
N VAL A 276 5.24 5.17 19.06
CA VAL A 276 6.15 5.19 17.92
C VAL A 276 7.54 5.63 18.35
N LYS A 277 8.56 5.21 17.59
CA LYS A 277 9.90 5.76 17.78
C LYS A 277 9.97 7.17 17.24
N ALA A 278 10.68 8.02 17.94
CA ALA A 278 10.97 9.34 17.43
C ALA A 278 11.89 9.28 16.20
N PRO A 279 11.71 10.18 15.23
CA PRO A 279 12.51 10.21 14.02
C PRO A 279 13.94 10.70 14.27
N GLY A 280 14.87 10.33 13.38
CA GLY A 280 16.28 10.71 13.46
C GLY A 280 17.11 9.84 14.40
N TYR A 281 18.41 10.12 14.46
CA TYR A 281 19.39 9.49 15.35
C TYR A 281 20.36 10.55 15.89
N GLY A 282 20.80 10.40 17.15
CA GLY A 282 21.73 11.32 17.80
C GLY A 282 21.17 12.74 17.91
N ASP A 283 21.97 13.77 17.62
CA ASP A 283 21.56 15.18 17.75
C ASP A 283 20.39 15.56 16.82
N ARG A 284 20.24 14.87 15.69
CA ARG A 284 19.08 15.05 14.78
C ARG A 284 17.77 14.62 15.39
N HIS A 285 17.78 13.61 16.24
CA HIS A 285 16.63 13.15 16.99
C HIS A 285 16.02 14.28 17.83
N LYS A 286 16.87 15.04 18.55
CA LYS A 286 16.44 16.20 19.35
C LYS A 286 15.83 17.29 18.49
N ALA A 287 16.48 17.63 17.39
CA ALA A 287 16.01 18.65 16.47
C ALA A 287 14.66 18.30 15.82
N MET A 288 14.43 17.03 15.49
CA MET A 288 13.15 16.57 14.94
C MET A 288 12.05 16.52 16.01
N LEU A 289 12.38 16.18 17.26
CA LEU A 289 11.42 16.29 18.37
C LEU A 289 11.02 17.75 18.61
N GLU A 290 11.95 18.71 18.54
CA GLU A 290 11.62 20.13 18.61
C GLU A 290 10.68 20.57 17.50
N ASP A 291 10.92 20.13 16.26
CA ASP A 291 10.04 20.42 15.14
C ASP A 291 8.62 19.86 15.38
N LEU A 292 8.53 18.65 15.93
CA LEU A 292 7.25 18.03 16.34
C LEU A 292 6.59 18.78 17.49
N GLY A 293 7.35 19.26 18.45
CA GLY A 293 6.88 20.08 19.56
C GLY A 293 6.24 21.38 19.06
N ILE A 294 6.93 22.11 18.19
CA ILE A 294 6.44 23.34 17.58
C ILE A 294 5.17 23.09 16.74
N LEU A 295 5.16 21.99 15.95
CA LEU A 295 4.02 21.62 15.12
C LEU A 295 2.78 21.26 15.96
N SER A 296 2.97 20.52 17.05
CA SER A 296 1.88 20.04 17.89
C SER A 296 1.47 21.01 19.01
N GLY A 297 2.28 22.04 19.25
CA GLY A 297 2.11 22.96 20.37
C GLY A 297 2.41 22.33 21.73
N GLY A 298 3.13 21.19 21.74
CA GLY A 298 3.52 20.47 22.95
C GLY A 298 4.96 20.74 23.35
N GLU A 299 5.27 20.50 24.61
CA GLU A 299 6.62 20.60 25.12
C GLU A 299 7.38 19.28 24.92
N VAL A 300 8.62 19.38 24.45
CA VAL A 300 9.51 18.22 24.35
C VAL A 300 10.22 18.04 25.69
N LEU A 301 10.11 16.86 26.24
CA LEU A 301 10.80 16.50 27.49
C LEU A 301 12.25 16.16 27.22
N PHE A 302 13.11 17.14 27.46
CA PHE A 302 14.55 16.96 27.53
C PHE A 302 14.96 16.88 29.00
N GLU A 303 15.58 15.77 29.39
CA GLU A 303 16.07 15.59 30.76
C GLU A 303 17.11 16.66 31.14
N SER A 304 17.88 17.15 30.16
CA SER A 304 18.84 18.25 30.35
C SER A 304 18.21 19.53 30.89
N LEU A 305 16.88 19.70 30.70
CA LEU A 305 16.12 20.84 31.23
C LEU A 305 15.53 20.59 32.63
N GLY A 306 15.83 19.43 33.25
CA GLY A 306 15.42 19.09 34.60
C GLY A 306 13.96 18.73 34.80
N ARG A 307 13.22 18.53 33.73
CA ARG A 307 11.82 18.08 33.78
C ARG A 307 11.72 16.55 33.84
N GLN A 308 10.82 16.04 34.69
CA GLN A 308 10.56 14.61 34.86
C GLN A 308 9.17 14.25 34.34
N LEU A 309 9.03 13.00 33.87
CA LEU A 309 7.76 12.46 33.32
C LEU A 309 6.60 12.55 34.32
N GLU A 310 6.90 12.33 35.60
CA GLU A 310 5.90 12.34 36.67
C GLU A 310 5.30 13.73 36.94
N SER A 311 5.97 14.80 36.51
CA SER A 311 5.51 16.17 36.69
C SER A 311 4.66 16.71 35.53
N LEU A 312 4.42 15.89 34.50
CA LEU A 312 3.66 16.28 33.31
C LEU A 312 2.19 16.51 33.62
N THR A 313 1.66 17.51 32.94
CA THR A 313 0.23 17.82 32.89
C THR A 313 -0.30 17.75 31.48
N LEU A 314 -1.62 17.71 31.28
CA LEU A 314 -2.21 17.73 29.96
C LEU A 314 -1.88 19.00 29.15
N ALA A 315 -1.52 20.08 29.81
CA ALA A 315 -1.15 21.35 29.17
C ALA A 315 0.24 21.29 28.50
N ASP A 316 1.10 20.40 28.95
CA ASP A 316 2.45 20.18 28.39
C ASP A 316 2.41 19.28 27.15
N LEU A 317 1.32 18.54 26.95
CA LEU A 317 1.15 17.64 25.79
C LEU A 317 0.80 18.42 24.52
N GLY A 318 1.42 18.00 23.42
CA GLY A 318 0.99 18.47 22.09
C GLY A 318 -0.40 17.94 21.73
N THR A 319 -0.99 18.53 20.71
CA THR A 319 -2.30 18.13 20.17
C THR A 319 -2.28 18.12 18.65
N ALA A 320 -3.21 17.38 18.08
CA ALA A 320 -3.50 17.41 16.65
C ALA A 320 -4.99 17.13 16.43
N LYS A 321 -5.50 17.41 15.24
CA LYS A 321 -6.86 17.04 14.87
C LYS A 321 -6.95 15.55 14.56
N SER A 322 -5.97 15.02 13.84
CA SER A 322 -5.89 13.60 13.53
C SER A 322 -4.44 13.13 13.41
N ILE A 323 -4.18 11.87 13.79
CA ILE A 323 -2.90 11.21 13.56
C ILE A 323 -3.18 9.84 12.95
N VAL A 324 -2.45 9.54 11.86
CA VAL A 324 -2.48 8.23 11.21
C VAL A 324 -1.11 7.59 11.34
N VAL A 325 -1.06 6.41 11.95
CA VAL A 325 0.18 5.63 12.12
C VAL A 325 0.05 4.33 11.36
N THR A 326 0.92 4.14 10.37
CA THR A 326 1.07 2.89 9.62
C THR A 326 2.19 2.04 10.21
N LYS A 327 2.54 0.94 9.58
CA LYS A 327 3.70 0.12 9.98
C LYS A 327 5.03 0.87 9.82
N GLU A 328 5.11 1.85 8.93
CA GLU A 328 6.36 2.52 8.54
C GLU A 328 6.36 4.01 8.82
N ASN A 329 5.20 4.66 8.84
CA ASN A 329 5.08 6.11 8.90
C ASN A 329 4.10 6.57 9.96
N THR A 330 4.34 7.78 10.47
CA THR A 330 3.41 8.55 11.32
C THR A 330 3.12 9.88 10.66
N THR A 331 1.83 10.17 10.42
CA THR A 331 1.34 11.42 9.82
C THR A 331 0.54 12.20 10.85
N ILE A 332 0.95 13.43 11.14
CA ILE A 332 0.24 14.38 12.00
C ILE A 332 -0.48 15.38 11.09
N VAL A 333 -1.79 15.51 11.26
CA VAL A 333 -2.66 16.37 10.47
C VAL A 333 -3.27 17.43 11.37
N GLU A 334 -3.16 18.70 11.00
CA GLU A 334 -3.59 19.85 11.80
C GLU A 334 -3.04 19.80 13.23
N GLY A 335 -1.70 19.94 13.35
CA GLY A 335 -1.04 20.08 14.65
C GLY A 335 -1.54 21.32 15.41
N GLY A 336 -1.61 21.21 16.76
CA GLY A 336 -2.12 22.29 17.63
C GLY A 336 -1.14 23.45 17.85
N GLY A 337 0.03 23.46 17.18
CA GLY A 337 1.02 24.52 17.26
C GLY A 337 0.55 25.82 16.61
N LYS A 338 1.15 26.93 17.01
CA LYS A 338 0.81 28.24 16.43
C LYS A 338 1.49 28.42 15.08
N THR A 339 0.73 28.78 14.07
CA THR A 339 1.23 29.06 12.71
C THR A 339 2.44 30.02 12.70
N GLU A 340 2.46 31.01 13.60
CA GLU A 340 3.56 31.98 13.71
C GLU A 340 4.87 31.30 14.18
N GLU A 341 4.78 30.38 15.13
CA GLU A 341 5.94 29.63 15.66
C GLU A 341 6.48 28.66 14.59
N ILE A 342 5.60 28.00 13.84
CA ILE A 342 5.97 27.14 12.71
C ILE A 342 6.68 27.95 11.62
N LYS A 343 6.14 29.13 11.23
CA LYS A 343 6.79 30.01 10.26
C LYS A 343 8.15 30.52 10.75
N ALA A 344 8.28 30.84 12.03
CA ALA A 344 9.54 31.25 12.62
C ALA A 344 10.58 30.12 12.56
N ARG A 345 10.17 28.87 12.83
CA ARG A 345 11.05 27.69 12.73
C ARG A 345 11.50 27.44 11.28
N ILE A 346 10.58 27.54 10.31
CA ILE A 346 10.89 27.44 8.88
C ILE A 346 11.92 28.53 8.49
N ALA A 347 11.74 29.76 8.92
CA ALA A 347 12.70 30.85 8.66
C ALA A 347 14.06 30.62 9.34
N GLN A 348 14.08 30.00 10.51
CA GLN A 348 15.31 29.60 11.19
C GLN A 348 16.05 28.53 10.40
N LEU A 349 15.38 27.44 10.00
CA LEU A 349 15.96 26.35 9.20
C LEU A 349 16.56 26.86 7.90
N ARG A 350 15.88 27.78 7.19
CA ARG A 350 16.43 28.38 5.96
C ARG A 350 17.75 29.11 6.21
N ARG A 351 17.85 29.88 7.30
CA ARG A 351 19.10 30.56 7.67
C ARG A 351 20.22 29.57 8.03
N GLU A 352 19.89 28.50 8.73
CA GLU A 352 20.86 27.44 9.09
C GLU A 352 21.38 26.71 7.84
N ILE A 353 20.51 26.44 6.84
CA ILE A 353 20.87 25.85 5.55
C ILE A 353 21.84 26.77 4.78
N GLU A 354 21.59 28.07 4.76
CA GLU A 354 22.48 29.05 4.13
C GLU A 354 23.84 29.18 4.84
N ALA A 355 23.87 29.02 6.15
CA ALA A 355 25.07 29.16 6.96
C ALA A 355 25.95 27.90 7.02
N THR A 356 25.40 26.71 6.75
CA THR A 356 26.13 25.44 6.88
C THR A 356 27.11 25.24 5.73
N THR A 357 28.32 24.76 6.05
CA THR A 357 29.36 24.40 5.10
C THR A 357 29.42 22.90 4.79
N SER A 358 28.67 22.08 5.54
CA SER A 358 28.57 20.63 5.35
C SER A 358 27.46 20.32 4.37
N ASP A 359 27.78 19.71 3.24
CA ASP A 359 26.77 19.30 2.23
C ASP A 359 25.80 18.27 2.82
N TYR A 360 26.29 17.36 3.66
CA TYR A 360 25.45 16.37 4.32
C TYR A 360 24.45 16.99 5.33
N ASP A 361 24.93 17.94 6.14
CA ASP A 361 24.03 18.61 7.10
C ASP A 361 23.04 19.51 6.37
N ARG A 362 23.46 20.14 5.26
CA ARG A 362 22.57 20.91 4.37
C ARG A 362 21.45 20.04 3.84
N GLU A 363 21.75 18.89 3.26
CA GLU A 363 20.76 17.94 2.75
C GLU A 363 19.75 17.54 3.84
N LYS A 364 20.21 17.27 5.06
CA LYS A 364 19.34 16.87 6.18
C LYS A 364 18.50 18.01 6.74
N MET A 365 19.00 19.23 6.71
CA MET A 365 18.20 20.40 7.07
C MET A 365 17.16 20.73 5.99
N GLU A 366 17.49 20.55 4.70
CA GLU A 366 16.56 20.70 3.60
C GLU A 366 15.43 19.66 3.68
N GLU A 367 15.73 18.42 4.04
CA GLU A 367 14.72 17.37 4.29
C GLU A 367 13.77 17.77 5.44
N ARG A 368 14.28 18.29 6.55
CA ARG A 368 13.45 18.78 7.66
C ARG A 368 12.61 19.99 7.26
N LEU A 369 13.20 20.92 6.52
CA LEU A 369 12.50 22.08 6.00
C LEU A 369 11.36 21.68 5.08
N ALA A 370 11.58 20.73 4.17
CA ALA A 370 10.56 20.23 3.26
C ALA A 370 9.39 19.58 4.04
N LYS A 371 9.69 18.74 5.04
CA LYS A 371 8.68 18.09 5.90
C LYS A 371 7.84 19.10 6.70
N LEU A 372 8.44 20.17 7.21
CA LEU A 372 7.74 21.18 8.02
C LEU A 372 7.00 22.22 7.16
N SER A 373 7.57 22.62 6.01
CA SER A 373 7.01 23.65 5.14
C SER A 373 5.97 23.15 4.15
N GLY A 374 6.01 21.88 3.80
CA GLY A 374 5.09 21.27 2.83
C GLY A 374 3.65 21.17 3.32
N GLY A 375 3.44 21.07 4.62
CA GLY A 375 2.12 20.87 5.21
C GLY A 375 1.48 19.55 4.77
N VAL A 376 0.16 19.48 4.91
CA VAL A 376 -0.66 18.35 4.49
C VAL A 376 -1.78 18.82 3.60
N ALA A 377 -1.93 18.22 2.42
CA ALA A 377 -3.13 18.37 1.62
C ALA A 377 -4.16 17.32 2.10
N LYS A 378 -5.25 17.79 2.69
CA LYS A 378 -6.35 16.93 3.13
C LYS A 378 -7.45 16.91 2.07
N ILE A 379 -7.66 15.76 1.45
CA ILE A 379 -8.73 15.54 0.50
C ILE A 379 -9.94 14.98 1.24
N SER A 380 -11.01 15.77 1.35
CA SER A 380 -12.29 15.35 1.93
C SER A 380 -13.22 14.90 0.82
N VAL A 381 -13.44 13.58 0.72
CA VAL A 381 -14.22 12.98 -0.37
C VAL A 381 -15.71 13.13 -0.10
N GLY A 382 -16.44 13.78 -1.01
CA GLY A 382 -17.87 13.97 -0.93
C GLY A 382 -18.65 13.15 -1.95
N ALA A 383 -19.82 12.63 -1.52
CA ALA A 383 -20.80 11.96 -2.36
C ALA A 383 -22.19 11.94 -1.69
N ALA A 384 -23.21 11.41 -2.40
CA ALA A 384 -24.58 11.43 -1.92
C ALA A 384 -24.88 10.36 -0.86
N THR A 385 -24.16 9.24 -0.85
CA THR A 385 -24.36 8.12 0.07
C THR A 385 -23.04 7.67 0.67
N GLU A 386 -23.06 7.08 1.88
CA GLU A 386 -21.87 6.53 2.53
C GLU A 386 -21.17 5.46 1.68
N ALA A 387 -21.92 4.64 0.96
CA ALA A 387 -21.36 3.62 0.09
C ALA A 387 -20.57 4.24 -1.08
N GLU A 388 -21.09 5.32 -1.65
CA GLU A 388 -20.46 6.07 -2.73
C GLU A 388 -19.22 6.84 -2.21
N VAL A 389 -19.29 7.43 -1.00
CA VAL A 389 -18.12 8.07 -0.36
C VAL A 389 -16.98 7.09 -0.19
N LYS A 390 -17.26 5.89 0.33
CA LYS A 390 -16.25 4.84 0.54
C LYS A 390 -15.63 4.36 -0.78
N GLU A 391 -16.46 4.17 -1.80
CA GLU A 391 -15.98 3.76 -3.13
C GLU A 391 -15.11 4.86 -3.77
N LYS A 392 -15.58 6.12 -3.73
CA LYS A 392 -14.84 7.26 -4.27
C LYS A 392 -13.54 7.52 -3.50
N LYS A 393 -13.56 7.34 -2.16
CA LYS A 393 -12.37 7.43 -1.31
C LYS A 393 -11.31 6.39 -1.72
N ALA A 394 -11.69 5.13 -1.90
CA ALA A 394 -10.78 4.09 -2.35
C ALA A 394 -10.15 4.44 -3.71
N ARG A 395 -10.94 4.94 -4.67
CA ARG A 395 -10.41 5.39 -5.97
C ARG A 395 -9.42 6.55 -5.86
N VAL A 396 -9.68 7.50 -4.98
CA VAL A 396 -8.75 8.63 -4.73
C VAL A 396 -7.46 8.13 -4.08
N GLU A 397 -7.54 7.20 -3.12
CA GLU A 397 -6.39 6.56 -2.49
C GLU A 397 -5.52 5.80 -3.51
N ASP A 398 -6.13 4.97 -4.36
CA ASP A 398 -5.43 4.24 -5.43
C ASP A 398 -4.73 5.19 -6.40
N ALA A 399 -5.44 6.25 -6.83
CA ALA A 399 -4.89 7.25 -7.71
C ALA A 399 -3.73 8.04 -7.06
N LEU A 400 -3.80 8.32 -5.76
CA LEU A 400 -2.72 8.97 -5.01
C LEU A 400 -1.47 8.07 -4.96
N HIS A 401 -1.64 6.78 -4.67
CA HIS A 401 -0.52 5.83 -4.67
C HIS A 401 0.12 5.70 -6.05
N ALA A 402 -0.69 5.58 -7.09
CA ALA A 402 -0.21 5.51 -8.47
C ALA A 402 0.57 6.79 -8.89
N THR A 403 0.07 7.97 -8.53
CA THR A 403 0.77 9.24 -8.84
C THR A 403 2.10 9.36 -8.09
N ARG A 404 2.18 8.96 -6.82
CA ARG A 404 3.45 8.87 -6.09
C ARG A 404 4.43 7.92 -6.73
N ALA A 405 3.97 6.71 -7.09
CA ALA A 405 4.78 5.71 -7.77
C ALA A 405 5.32 6.22 -9.12
N ALA A 406 4.53 7.02 -9.85
CA ALA A 406 4.94 7.64 -11.12
C ALA A 406 6.00 8.74 -10.91
N VAL A 407 5.88 9.54 -9.87
CA VAL A 407 6.88 10.56 -9.53
C VAL A 407 8.22 9.92 -9.13
N GLU A 408 8.18 8.78 -8.42
CA GLU A 408 9.38 8.07 -7.96
C GLU A 408 10.16 7.36 -9.08
N GLU A 409 9.48 6.61 -9.95
CA GLU A 409 10.16 5.75 -10.96
C GLU A 409 9.78 6.08 -12.41
N GLY A 410 8.95 7.11 -12.64
CA GLY A 410 8.49 7.47 -13.98
C GLY A 410 7.28 6.69 -14.46
N ILE A 411 6.90 6.95 -15.71
CA ILE A 411 5.72 6.37 -16.38
C ILE A 411 6.13 5.50 -17.57
N LEU A 412 5.22 4.57 -17.89
CA LEU A 412 5.30 3.65 -19.03
C LEU A 412 4.02 3.77 -19.85
N PRO A 413 4.01 3.32 -21.11
CA PRO A 413 2.76 3.14 -21.82
C PRO A 413 1.90 2.09 -21.11
N GLY A 414 0.64 2.45 -20.83
CA GLY A 414 -0.32 1.63 -20.09
C GLY A 414 -0.96 0.51 -20.92
N GLY A 415 -2.10 0.02 -20.44
CA GLY A 415 -2.86 -1.01 -21.15
C GLY A 415 -2.19 -2.38 -21.23
N GLY A 416 -1.19 -2.65 -20.38
CA GLY A 416 -0.44 -3.91 -20.34
C GLY A 416 0.64 -4.05 -21.42
N ILE A 417 0.88 -3.02 -22.25
CA ILE A 417 1.87 -3.11 -23.33
C ILE A 417 3.32 -2.99 -22.83
N ALA A 418 3.56 -2.32 -21.71
CA ALA A 418 4.90 -2.18 -21.15
C ALA A 418 5.55 -3.53 -20.85
N LEU A 419 4.81 -4.46 -20.20
CA LEU A 419 5.28 -5.82 -19.94
C LEU A 419 5.53 -6.60 -21.24
N LEU A 420 4.64 -6.48 -22.22
CA LEU A 420 4.82 -7.10 -23.53
C LEU A 420 6.09 -6.59 -24.22
N ARG A 421 6.36 -5.27 -24.21
CA ARG A 421 7.58 -4.68 -24.78
C ARG A 421 8.84 -5.10 -24.02
N ALA A 422 8.79 -5.09 -22.69
CA ALA A 422 9.90 -5.56 -21.86
C ALA A 422 10.22 -7.04 -22.14
N SER A 423 9.19 -7.89 -22.33
CA SER A 423 9.38 -9.30 -22.65
C SER A 423 10.06 -9.56 -24.01
N ASN A 424 9.95 -8.63 -24.95
CA ASN A 424 10.64 -8.74 -26.25
C ASN A 424 12.16 -8.51 -26.14
N ALA A 425 12.64 -7.87 -25.07
CA ALA A 425 14.07 -7.67 -24.80
C ALA A 425 14.73 -8.88 -24.14
N LEU A 426 13.96 -9.92 -23.79
CA LEU A 426 14.46 -11.10 -23.11
C LEU A 426 15.30 -11.98 -24.03
N ASN A 427 16.51 -12.35 -23.55
CA ASN A 427 17.41 -13.27 -24.23
C ASN A 427 17.74 -14.46 -23.32
N SER A 428 17.39 -15.65 -23.75
CA SER A 428 17.61 -16.92 -23.02
C SER A 428 18.92 -17.62 -23.41
N GLU A 429 19.85 -16.96 -24.10
CA GLU A 429 21.14 -17.54 -24.45
C GLU A 429 21.97 -17.86 -23.20
N GLY A 430 22.65 -19.00 -23.23
CA GLY A 430 23.49 -19.44 -22.11
C GLY A 430 22.75 -20.09 -20.93
N LEU A 431 21.42 -20.19 -20.98
CA LEU A 431 20.62 -20.92 -20.00
C LEU A 431 20.57 -22.42 -20.34
N ASP A 432 20.51 -23.27 -19.31
CA ASP A 432 20.21 -24.69 -19.54
C ASP A 432 18.73 -24.92 -19.93
N THR A 433 18.38 -26.15 -20.26
CA THR A 433 17.06 -26.50 -20.77
C THR A 433 15.94 -26.13 -19.80
N ASP A 434 16.09 -26.45 -18.52
CA ASP A 434 15.05 -26.23 -17.49
C ASP A 434 14.96 -24.75 -17.13
N GLU A 435 16.09 -24.05 -17.01
CA GLU A 435 16.14 -22.59 -16.81
C GLU A 435 15.48 -21.87 -17.97
N LYS A 436 15.74 -22.30 -19.22
CA LYS A 436 15.14 -21.71 -20.41
C LYS A 436 13.63 -21.82 -20.42
N VAL A 437 13.09 -22.96 -19.99
CA VAL A 437 11.65 -23.12 -19.84
C VAL A 437 11.07 -22.12 -18.82
N GLY A 438 11.71 -21.97 -17.65
CA GLY A 438 11.31 -20.96 -16.65
C GLY A 438 11.34 -19.54 -17.20
N TYR A 439 12.38 -19.20 -17.94
CA TYR A 439 12.55 -17.93 -18.58
C TYR A 439 11.43 -17.62 -19.61
N ASP A 440 11.08 -18.61 -20.41
CA ASP A 440 10.02 -18.50 -21.43
C ASP A 440 8.62 -18.47 -20.81
N ILE A 441 8.40 -19.05 -19.63
CA ILE A 441 7.14 -18.93 -18.86
C ILE A 441 6.89 -17.47 -18.51
N ILE A 442 7.88 -16.78 -17.98
CA ILE A 442 7.75 -15.35 -17.63
C ILE A 442 7.50 -14.50 -18.87
N ARG A 443 8.22 -14.78 -19.98
CA ARG A 443 7.99 -14.10 -21.27
C ARG A 443 6.54 -14.22 -21.73
N ARG A 444 5.96 -15.42 -21.67
CA ARG A 444 4.56 -15.66 -22.07
C ARG A 444 3.58 -15.00 -21.13
N ALA A 445 3.83 -15.06 -19.83
CA ALA A 445 2.97 -14.46 -18.81
C ALA A 445 2.82 -12.94 -18.96
N CYS A 446 3.85 -12.25 -19.47
CA CYS A 446 3.80 -10.80 -19.72
C CYS A 446 2.73 -10.35 -20.72
N ARG A 447 2.16 -11.27 -21.51
CA ARG A 447 1.03 -10.99 -22.42
C ARG A 447 -0.33 -10.99 -21.68
N ALA A 448 -0.43 -11.64 -20.52
CA ALA A 448 -1.69 -11.91 -19.84
C ALA A 448 -2.47 -10.64 -19.45
N PRO A 449 -1.87 -9.56 -18.93
CA PRO A 449 -2.62 -8.34 -18.59
C PRO A 449 -3.30 -7.70 -19.81
N LEU A 450 -2.58 -7.50 -20.91
CA LEU A 450 -3.16 -6.97 -22.17
C LEU A 450 -4.28 -7.86 -22.69
N THR A 451 -4.05 -9.17 -22.72
CA THR A 451 -5.06 -10.17 -23.14
C THR A 451 -6.34 -10.04 -22.32
N GLN A 452 -6.21 -9.90 -20.99
CA GLN A 452 -7.36 -9.78 -20.11
C GLN A 452 -8.09 -8.44 -20.28
N ILE A 453 -7.38 -7.33 -20.46
CA ILE A 453 -7.99 -6.01 -20.76
C ILE A 453 -8.84 -6.09 -22.03
N ALA A 454 -8.31 -6.71 -23.09
CA ALA A 454 -9.03 -6.89 -24.35
C ALA A 454 -10.25 -7.82 -24.18
N ASN A 455 -10.11 -8.92 -23.44
CA ASN A 455 -11.23 -9.84 -23.16
C ASN A 455 -12.36 -9.12 -22.39
N ASN A 456 -12.02 -8.30 -21.38
CA ASN A 456 -12.99 -7.51 -20.63
C ASN A 456 -13.68 -6.46 -21.51
N ALA A 457 -13.01 -6.02 -22.58
CA ALA A 457 -13.59 -5.13 -23.60
C ALA A 457 -14.44 -5.86 -24.65
N GLY A 458 -14.58 -7.19 -24.56
CA GLY A 458 -15.36 -8.00 -25.50
C GLY A 458 -14.61 -8.33 -26.80
N LYS A 459 -13.29 -8.24 -26.82
CA LYS A 459 -12.43 -8.60 -27.95
C LYS A 459 -11.69 -9.91 -27.66
N ASP A 460 -11.25 -10.59 -28.71
CA ASP A 460 -10.30 -11.70 -28.56
C ASP A 460 -8.93 -11.17 -28.13
N GLY A 461 -8.57 -11.44 -26.88
CA GLY A 461 -7.32 -10.94 -26.30
C GLY A 461 -6.07 -11.51 -26.97
N GLY A 462 -6.13 -12.72 -27.55
CA GLY A 462 -5.04 -13.30 -28.33
C GLY A 462 -4.74 -12.53 -29.61
N ILE A 463 -5.79 -12.20 -30.37
CA ILE A 463 -5.69 -11.41 -31.60
C ILE A 463 -5.18 -9.99 -31.29
N VAL A 464 -5.70 -9.37 -30.23
CA VAL A 464 -5.27 -8.03 -29.82
C VAL A 464 -3.80 -8.05 -29.40
N ALA A 465 -3.37 -9.02 -28.60
CA ALA A 465 -1.98 -9.14 -28.17
C ALA A 465 -1.02 -9.36 -29.33
N GLU A 466 -1.41 -10.16 -30.35
CA GLU A 466 -0.59 -10.37 -31.54
C GLU A 466 -0.42 -9.08 -32.35
N LYS A 467 -1.54 -8.40 -32.65
CA LYS A 467 -1.53 -7.13 -33.37
C LYS A 467 -0.71 -6.05 -32.67
N VAL A 468 -0.79 -5.98 -31.35
CA VAL A 468 0.02 -5.06 -30.55
C VAL A 468 1.51 -5.46 -30.59
N SER A 469 1.83 -6.77 -30.60
CA SER A 469 3.20 -7.27 -30.69
C SER A 469 3.91 -6.86 -31.98
N GLU A 470 3.20 -6.77 -33.11
CA GLU A 470 3.72 -6.31 -34.40
C GLU A 470 4.09 -4.82 -34.39
N GLY A 471 3.44 -4.03 -33.52
CA GLY A 471 3.69 -2.61 -33.39
C GLY A 471 4.96 -2.31 -32.58
N LYS A 472 5.42 -1.05 -32.60
CA LYS A 472 6.63 -0.58 -31.91
C LYS A 472 6.31 0.57 -30.94
N GLY A 473 7.19 0.77 -29.97
CA GLY A 473 7.09 1.88 -29.02
C GLY A 473 5.79 1.83 -28.22
N ASN A 474 5.08 2.95 -28.18
CA ASN A 474 3.85 3.14 -27.39
C ASN A 474 2.56 2.69 -28.11
N PHE A 475 2.69 2.10 -29.32
CA PHE A 475 1.53 1.58 -30.04
C PHE A 475 0.85 0.46 -29.25
N GLY A 476 -0.44 0.60 -29.00
CA GLY A 476 -1.22 -0.35 -28.22
C GLY A 476 -2.71 -0.29 -28.49
N TYR A 477 -3.48 -1.10 -27.79
CA TYR A 477 -4.93 -1.14 -27.85
C TYR A 477 -5.54 -0.32 -26.72
N ASN A 478 -6.25 0.76 -27.07
CA ASN A 478 -7.05 1.53 -26.13
C ASN A 478 -8.43 0.87 -25.98
N ALA A 479 -8.62 0.17 -24.86
CA ALA A 479 -9.86 -0.57 -24.60
C ALA A 479 -11.08 0.34 -24.32
N LEU A 480 -10.84 1.61 -23.95
CA LEU A 480 -11.92 2.58 -23.73
C LEU A 480 -12.58 2.98 -25.07
N THR A 481 -11.76 3.38 -26.04
CA THR A 481 -12.18 3.89 -27.35
C THR A 481 -12.30 2.80 -28.42
N ASP A 482 -11.83 1.57 -28.12
CA ASP A 482 -11.77 0.45 -29.06
C ASP A 482 -10.87 0.73 -30.29
N THR A 483 -9.75 1.43 -30.08
CA THR A 483 -8.83 1.86 -31.14
C THR A 483 -7.40 1.40 -30.87
N TYR A 484 -6.59 1.35 -31.93
CA TYR A 484 -5.15 1.11 -31.85
C TYR A 484 -4.43 2.42 -32.11
N GLU A 485 -3.65 2.89 -31.14
CA GLU A 485 -3.02 4.20 -31.18
C GLU A 485 -1.75 4.27 -30.30
N ASP A 486 -1.09 5.44 -30.26
CA ASP A 486 -0.03 5.72 -29.31
C ASP A 486 -0.65 5.98 -27.93
N LEU A 487 -0.52 5.00 -27.00
CA LEU A 487 -1.19 5.06 -25.70
C LEU A 487 -0.68 6.19 -24.82
N VAL A 488 0.60 6.55 -24.91
CA VAL A 488 1.14 7.68 -24.12
C VAL A 488 0.52 8.99 -24.57
N LYS A 489 0.38 9.21 -25.88
CA LYS A 489 -0.30 10.40 -26.41
C LYS A 489 -1.79 10.41 -26.09
N ALA A 490 -2.41 9.24 -26.01
CA ALA A 490 -3.81 9.09 -25.60
C ALA A 490 -4.01 9.25 -24.08
N GLY A 491 -2.93 9.47 -23.30
CA GLY A 491 -2.98 9.59 -21.85
C GLY A 491 -3.09 8.28 -21.10
N VAL A 492 -3.01 7.13 -21.78
CA VAL A 492 -3.06 5.79 -21.16
C VAL A 492 -1.65 5.40 -20.73
N VAL A 493 -1.34 5.66 -19.45
CA VAL A 493 -0.01 5.47 -18.86
C VAL A 493 -0.09 4.70 -17.55
N ASP A 494 0.94 3.91 -17.25
CA ASP A 494 1.09 3.16 -16.00
C ASP A 494 2.36 3.60 -15.26
N PRO A 495 2.37 3.67 -13.91
CA PRO A 495 3.59 3.91 -13.15
C PRO A 495 4.57 2.74 -13.30
N ALA A 496 5.84 3.06 -13.54
CA ALA A 496 6.87 2.03 -13.71
C ALA A 496 7.06 1.16 -12.45
N LYS A 497 7.01 1.78 -11.27
CA LYS A 497 7.09 1.10 -9.98
C LYS A 497 5.97 0.09 -9.79
N VAL A 498 4.73 0.42 -10.15
CA VAL A 498 3.56 -0.47 -10.08
C VAL A 498 3.76 -1.69 -10.98
N THR A 499 4.09 -1.46 -12.26
CA THR A 499 4.28 -2.52 -13.25
C THR A 499 5.41 -3.48 -12.85
N ARG A 500 6.52 -2.93 -12.35
CA ARG A 500 7.68 -3.69 -11.87
C ARG A 500 7.34 -4.53 -10.62
N THR A 501 6.69 -3.93 -9.63
CA THR A 501 6.32 -4.61 -8.39
C THR A 501 5.32 -5.73 -8.65
N ALA A 502 4.36 -5.52 -9.55
CA ALA A 502 3.37 -6.53 -9.93
C ALA A 502 4.02 -7.81 -10.47
N ILE A 503 4.97 -7.72 -11.41
CA ILE A 503 5.65 -8.91 -11.96
C ILE A 503 6.57 -9.57 -10.93
N GLN A 504 7.26 -8.81 -10.08
CA GLN A 504 8.13 -9.34 -9.04
C GLN A 504 7.33 -10.14 -7.99
N ASN A 505 6.24 -9.57 -7.45
CA ASN A 505 5.41 -10.25 -6.46
C ASN A 505 4.71 -11.48 -7.06
N ALA A 506 4.20 -11.37 -8.29
CA ALA A 506 3.57 -12.47 -9.00
C ALA A 506 4.52 -13.65 -9.20
N ALA A 507 5.72 -13.39 -9.69
CA ALA A 507 6.72 -14.44 -9.93
C ALA A 507 7.23 -15.06 -8.62
N SER A 508 7.44 -14.25 -7.58
CA SER A 508 7.87 -14.72 -6.26
C SER A 508 6.91 -15.76 -5.70
N VAL A 509 5.62 -15.45 -5.63
CA VAL A 509 4.63 -16.39 -5.07
C VAL A 509 4.35 -17.56 -6.01
N ALA A 510 4.24 -17.33 -7.32
CA ALA A 510 4.01 -18.42 -8.28
C ALA A 510 5.16 -19.43 -8.25
N SER A 511 6.42 -18.98 -8.14
CA SER A 511 7.59 -19.87 -8.05
C SER A 511 7.61 -20.69 -6.76
N LEU A 512 7.15 -20.13 -5.63
CA LEU A 512 7.00 -20.88 -4.39
C LEU A 512 5.96 -21.99 -4.53
N LEU A 513 4.81 -21.71 -5.13
CA LEU A 513 3.77 -22.69 -5.39
C LEU A 513 4.27 -23.80 -6.33
N LEU A 514 5.05 -23.47 -7.37
CA LEU A 514 5.59 -24.44 -8.33
C LEU A 514 6.66 -25.35 -7.74
N THR A 515 7.38 -24.89 -6.72
CA THR A 515 8.41 -25.69 -6.03
C THR A 515 7.84 -26.46 -4.83
N SER A 516 6.56 -26.30 -4.50
CA SER A 516 5.90 -27.05 -3.43
C SER A 516 5.41 -28.40 -3.93
N ASP A 517 5.64 -29.46 -3.15
CA ASP A 517 5.29 -30.84 -3.49
C ASP A 517 4.31 -31.49 -2.49
N ALA A 518 4.09 -30.82 -1.36
CA ALA A 518 3.17 -31.29 -0.33
C ALA A 518 2.37 -30.10 0.25
N ILE A 519 1.13 -30.39 0.62
CA ILE A 519 0.27 -29.49 1.38
C ILE A 519 -0.03 -30.15 2.73
N VAL A 520 0.11 -29.35 3.81
CA VAL A 520 -0.25 -29.79 5.16
C VAL A 520 -1.27 -28.79 5.71
N ALA A 521 -2.46 -29.26 6.00
CA ALA A 521 -3.57 -28.44 6.48
C ALA A 521 -4.19 -28.98 7.77
N ASP A 522 -4.88 -28.13 8.50
CA ASP A 522 -5.69 -28.56 9.63
C ASP A 522 -6.97 -29.26 9.15
N ILE A 523 -7.37 -30.33 9.82
CA ILE A 523 -8.66 -30.97 9.57
C ILE A 523 -9.76 -29.98 9.99
N PRO A 524 -10.71 -29.64 9.09
CA PRO A 524 -11.82 -28.80 9.43
C PRO A 524 -12.58 -29.37 10.65
N LYS A 525 -12.83 -28.53 11.65
CA LYS A 525 -13.72 -28.96 12.76
C LYS A 525 -15.14 -28.92 12.24
N GLU A 526 -15.84 -30.06 12.30
CA GLU A 526 -17.31 -30.03 12.21
C GLU A 526 -17.85 -29.11 13.31
N GLU A 527 -18.45 -27.99 12.95
CA GLU A 527 -19.26 -27.21 13.89
C GLU A 527 -20.43 -28.11 14.32
N LYS A 528 -20.33 -28.69 15.53
CA LYS A 528 -21.47 -29.35 16.14
C LYS A 528 -22.56 -28.28 16.27
N ALA A 529 -23.65 -28.49 15.54
CA ALA A 529 -24.85 -27.67 15.70
C ALA A 529 -25.18 -27.55 17.21
N ALA A 530 -25.34 -26.33 17.67
CA ALA A 530 -25.76 -26.09 19.05
C ALA A 530 -27.02 -26.91 19.32
N PRO A 531 -27.09 -27.64 20.44
CA PRO A 531 -28.30 -28.40 20.78
C PRO A 531 -29.50 -27.44 20.79
N ALA A 532 -30.56 -27.86 20.07
CA ALA A 532 -31.80 -27.10 20.05
C ALA A 532 -32.25 -26.84 21.50
N PRO A 533 -32.75 -25.64 21.84
CA PRO A 533 -33.27 -25.37 23.20
C PRO A 533 -34.38 -26.37 23.48
N MET A 534 -34.26 -27.07 24.63
CA MET A 534 -35.31 -27.95 25.10
C MET A 534 -36.59 -27.14 25.36
N PRO A 535 -37.76 -27.60 24.93
CA PRO A 535 -39.00 -26.92 25.26
C PRO A 535 -39.17 -26.96 26.78
N GLU A 536 -39.32 -25.79 27.40
CA GLU A 536 -39.78 -25.65 28.77
C GLU A 536 -41.24 -26.17 28.83
N TYR A 537 -41.45 -27.20 29.66
CA TYR A 537 -42.78 -27.66 30.04
C TYR A 537 -43.24 -26.91 31.29
#